data_694d7f13b4240e101050590f6fac4dce
#
_entry.id   694d7f13b4240e101050590f6fac4dce
#
_cell.length_a   1.000
_cell.length_b   1.000
_cell.length_c   1.000
_cell.angle_alpha   90.00
_cell.angle_beta   90.00
_cell.angle_gamma   90.00
#
_symmetry.space_group_name_H-M   'P 1'
#
loop_
_entity.id
_entity.type
_entity.pdbx_description
1 polymer ?
#
loop_
_entity_poly.entity_id
_entity_poly.type
_entity_poly.pdbx_seq_one_letter_code
_entity_poly.pdbx_strand_id
1 'polypeptide(L)'
;IVDKSLQGVSLRDVAVTVWDAEGTPSASSQAQTSENTPAKQASAPTKAIVTHQMDMIFTHFGFSGPAILRCSGHVNQWLFAHPEADSCLLTVNFQPKLTQAELSAQAEAGRDKQLLTLLKQWVPERLALVLCQQLGVAPETAFKQLTHAQVSRLWSLMTAFPLSATGSQPLEKGFVTGGGVSTKEVNPKTMESKLTQGLFFCGEFLDINGYTGGYNITAAFVTGTIAGQYAAWKSFELQG
;
A
#
# COMPACT_ATOMS: atom_id res chain seq x y z
N ILE A 1 5.81 7.28 10.35
CA ILE A 1 6.62 8.44 9.90
C ILE A 1 7.72 7.88 9.03
N VAL A 2 7.75 8.28 7.77
CA VAL A 2 8.81 7.88 6.82
C VAL A 2 10.11 8.58 7.24
N ASP A 3 11.23 7.86 7.19
CA ASP A 3 12.54 8.46 7.37
C ASP A 3 12.71 9.61 6.36
N LYS A 4 12.99 10.81 6.87
CA LYS A 4 13.13 12.02 6.04
C LYS A 4 14.19 11.87 4.94
N SER A 5 15.17 10.99 5.15
CA SER A 5 16.20 10.69 4.15
C SER A 5 15.63 10.00 2.90
N LEU A 6 14.49 9.31 3.00
CA LEU A 6 13.84 8.64 1.88
C LEU A 6 12.91 9.54 1.07
N GLN A 7 12.59 10.74 1.53
CA GLN A 7 11.69 11.66 0.83
C GLN A 7 12.14 11.91 -0.63
N GLY A 8 11.26 11.65 -1.59
CA GLY A 8 11.53 11.76 -3.02
C GLY A 8 12.18 10.53 -3.65
N VAL A 9 12.45 9.48 -2.87
CA VAL A 9 12.96 8.22 -3.42
C VAL A 9 11.84 7.48 -4.13
N SER A 10 11.99 7.25 -5.42
CA SER A 10 11.10 6.43 -6.25
C SER A 10 11.64 5.01 -6.37
N LEU A 11 10.75 4.04 -6.26
CA LEU A 11 11.04 2.63 -6.42
C LEU A 11 10.19 2.09 -7.57
N ARG A 12 10.80 1.34 -8.46
CA ARG A 12 10.13 0.76 -9.61
C ARG A 12 9.83 -0.70 -9.39
N ASP A 13 8.64 -1.13 -9.83
CA ASP A 13 8.24 -2.53 -9.90
C ASP A 13 8.44 -3.29 -8.58
N VAL A 14 8.12 -2.65 -7.45
CA VAL A 14 8.18 -3.24 -6.11
C VAL A 14 6.84 -3.88 -5.75
N ALA A 15 6.84 -4.93 -4.94
CA ALA A 15 5.62 -5.52 -4.43
C ALA A 15 5.29 -4.95 -3.05
N VAL A 16 4.13 -4.30 -2.95
CA VAL A 16 3.59 -3.77 -1.69
C VAL A 16 2.46 -4.68 -1.22
N THR A 17 2.58 -5.20 -0.01
CA THR A 17 1.59 -6.07 0.61
C THR A 17 0.96 -5.36 1.82
N VAL A 18 -0.37 -5.34 1.88
CA VAL A 18 -1.14 -4.92 3.05
C VAL A 18 -1.44 -6.17 3.88
N TRP A 19 -1.21 -6.10 5.18
CA TRP A 19 -1.38 -7.23 6.09
C TRP A 19 -2.55 -7.01 7.03
N ASP A 20 -3.22 -8.09 7.40
CA ASP A 20 -4.17 -8.13 8.50
C ASP A 20 -3.41 -8.11 9.84
N ALA A 21 -2.76 -7.00 10.12
CA ALA A 21 -1.91 -6.80 11.28
C ALA A 21 -1.67 -5.31 11.56
N GLU A 22 -1.47 -4.99 12.84
CA GLU A 22 -1.04 -3.66 13.26
C GLU A 22 0.40 -3.39 12.84
N GLY A 23 0.67 -2.18 12.37
CA GLY A 23 2.02 -1.73 12.05
C GLY A 23 2.83 -1.47 13.32
N THR A 24 4.07 -1.93 13.34
CA THR A 24 4.98 -1.59 14.45
C THR A 24 5.41 -0.13 14.34
N PRO A 25 5.46 0.63 15.47
CA PRO A 25 6.04 1.98 15.46
C PRO A 25 7.46 1.95 14.91
N SER A 26 7.79 2.88 14.02
CA SER A 26 9.15 3.04 13.51
C SER A 26 10.12 3.29 14.67
N ALA A 27 11.29 2.65 14.65
CA ALA A 27 12.33 2.77 15.68
C ALA A 27 12.79 4.21 15.97
N SER A 28 12.41 5.19 15.13
CA SER A 28 12.69 6.61 15.34
C SER A 28 11.80 7.30 16.40
N SER A 29 10.71 6.65 16.84
CA SER A 29 9.82 7.19 17.90
C SER A 29 10.16 6.69 19.30
N GLN A 30 11.13 5.78 19.45
CA GLN A 30 11.52 5.20 20.75
C GLN A 30 12.60 5.98 21.52
N ALA A 31 12.95 7.20 21.10
CA ALA A 31 14.00 7.98 21.77
C ALA A 31 13.59 8.65 23.09
N GLN A 32 12.37 8.47 23.58
CA GLN A 32 11.95 8.97 24.92
C GLN A 32 10.80 8.15 25.50
N THR A 33 11.07 6.98 26.06
CA THR A 33 10.33 6.48 27.22
C THR A 33 11.09 5.32 27.88
N SER A 34 11.33 5.51 29.17
CA SER A 34 11.79 4.62 30.24
C SER A 34 11.80 3.11 30.00
N GLU A 35 12.92 2.53 30.48
CA GLU A 35 13.21 1.12 30.69
C GLU A 35 12.03 0.33 31.32
N ASN A 36 11.91 -0.95 30.90
CA ASN A 36 11.08 -2.00 31.47
C ASN A 36 9.61 -2.13 30.98
N THR A 37 9.44 -2.40 29.68
CA THR A 37 8.32 -3.29 29.28
C THR A 37 8.88 -4.28 28.23
N PRO A 38 8.73 -5.60 28.40
CA PRO A 38 9.20 -6.55 27.40
C PRO A 38 8.46 -6.29 26.09
N ALA A 39 9.20 -5.96 25.05
CA ALA A 39 8.67 -5.80 23.71
C ALA A 39 7.87 -7.05 23.35
N LYS A 40 6.55 -6.89 23.19
CA LYS A 40 5.70 -7.92 22.59
C LYS A 40 6.32 -8.24 21.23
N GLN A 41 6.92 -9.43 21.11
CA GLN A 41 7.37 -9.94 19.82
C GLN A 41 6.14 -9.94 18.91
N ALA A 42 6.13 -9.05 17.93
CA ALA A 42 5.08 -9.04 16.91
C ALA A 42 5.12 -10.42 16.24
N SER A 43 4.08 -11.19 16.43
CA SER A 43 3.87 -12.44 15.69
C SER A 43 3.92 -12.10 14.20
N ALA A 44 4.60 -12.94 13.40
CA ALA A 44 4.64 -12.74 11.95
C ALA A 44 3.20 -12.56 11.43
N PRO A 45 2.95 -11.59 10.52
CA PRO A 45 1.62 -11.33 10.01
C PRO A 45 1.07 -12.59 9.36
N THR A 46 -0.14 -13.01 9.78
CA THR A 46 -0.70 -14.32 9.43
C THR A 46 -1.45 -14.31 8.11
N LYS A 47 -1.91 -13.15 7.64
CA LYS A 47 -2.75 -13.04 6.44
C LYS A 47 -2.46 -11.78 5.64
N ALA A 48 -2.08 -11.95 4.38
CA ALA A 48 -2.03 -10.86 3.41
C ALA A 48 -3.47 -10.53 2.96
N ILE A 49 -3.83 -9.25 3.01
CA ILE A 49 -5.11 -8.75 2.49
C ILE A 49 -5.01 -8.59 0.98
N VAL A 50 -3.96 -7.91 0.52
CA VAL A 50 -3.70 -7.66 -0.91
C VAL A 50 -2.23 -7.43 -1.15
N THR A 51 -1.75 -7.77 -2.35
CA THR A 51 -0.41 -7.43 -2.84
C THR A 51 -0.53 -6.79 -4.22
N HIS A 52 0.13 -5.65 -4.42
CA HIS A 52 0.24 -5.00 -5.72
C HIS A 52 1.71 -4.78 -6.08
N GLN A 53 2.08 -5.22 -7.29
CA GLN A 53 3.42 -5.03 -7.83
C GLN A 53 3.41 -3.90 -8.87
N MET A 54 3.92 -2.73 -8.49
CA MET A 54 3.96 -1.50 -9.29
C MET A 54 4.99 -0.54 -8.69
N ASP A 55 5.12 0.63 -9.30
CA ASP A 55 5.97 1.71 -8.78
C ASP A 55 5.40 2.32 -7.50
N MET A 56 6.29 2.77 -6.61
CA MET A 56 5.96 3.58 -5.44
C MET A 56 6.97 4.71 -5.23
N ILE A 57 6.60 5.69 -4.44
CA ILE A 57 7.45 6.83 -4.07
C ILE A 57 7.26 7.16 -2.59
N PHE A 58 8.36 7.44 -1.91
CA PHE A 58 8.36 8.06 -0.58
C PHE A 58 8.15 9.57 -0.72
N THR A 59 7.19 10.12 0.01
CA THR A 59 6.86 11.54 -0.01
C THR A 59 7.10 12.18 1.36
N HIS A 60 6.93 13.50 1.47
CA HIS A 60 7.03 14.21 2.75
C HIS A 60 5.90 13.87 3.73
N PHE A 61 4.77 13.35 3.25
CA PHE A 61 3.63 12.94 4.08
C PHE A 61 3.51 11.42 4.27
N GLY A 62 4.37 10.62 3.63
CA GLY A 62 4.31 9.16 3.70
C GLY A 62 4.75 8.50 2.40
N PHE A 63 3.87 7.73 1.79
CA PHE A 63 4.14 7.04 0.53
C PHE A 63 3.00 7.26 -0.47
N SER A 64 3.32 7.15 -1.76
CA SER A 64 2.41 7.34 -2.88
C SER A 64 2.84 6.46 -4.07
N GLY A 65 2.24 6.68 -5.22
CA GLY A 65 2.49 5.93 -6.45
C GLY A 65 1.48 4.82 -6.68
N PRO A 66 1.49 4.20 -7.87
CA PRO A 66 0.45 3.26 -8.30
C PRO A 66 0.21 2.09 -7.34
N ALA A 67 1.27 1.50 -6.77
CA ALA A 67 1.14 0.41 -5.79
C ALA A 67 0.38 0.87 -4.54
N ILE A 68 0.77 2.02 -3.99
CA ILE A 68 0.19 2.58 -2.77
C ILE A 68 -1.26 3.04 -3.00
N LEU A 69 -1.55 3.67 -4.14
CA LEU A 69 -2.92 4.08 -4.48
C LEU A 69 -3.87 2.88 -4.51
N ARG A 70 -3.43 1.73 -5.04
CA ARG A 70 -4.23 0.50 -5.03
C ARG A 70 -4.36 -0.12 -3.63
N CYS A 71 -3.36 0.02 -2.78
CA CYS A 71 -3.39 -0.46 -1.40
C CYS A 71 -4.26 0.42 -0.48
N SER A 72 -4.41 1.72 -0.77
CA SER A 72 -4.98 2.71 0.15
C SER A 72 -6.41 2.40 0.61
N GLY A 73 -7.27 1.91 -0.29
CA GLY A 73 -8.63 1.49 0.05
C GLY A 73 -8.65 0.36 1.08
N HIS A 74 -7.78 -0.64 0.90
CA HIS A 74 -7.67 -1.76 1.84
C HIS A 74 -7.11 -1.34 3.21
N VAL A 75 -6.13 -0.40 3.22
CA VAL A 75 -5.62 0.19 4.45
C VAL A 75 -6.72 0.92 5.21
N ASN A 76 -7.51 1.76 4.53
CA ASN A 76 -8.60 2.50 5.15
C ASN A 76 -9.70 1.58 5.68
N GLN A 77 -10.07 0.53 4.93
CA GLN A 77 -11.03 -0.48 5.37
C GLN A 77 -10.53 -1.22 6.62
N TRP A 78 -9.25 -1.59 6.65
CA TRP A 78 -8.65 -2.27 7.80
C TRP A 78 -8.65 -1.36 9.04
N LEU A 79 -8.19 -0.11 8.92
CA LEU A 79 -8.20 0.86 10.02
C LEU A 79 -9.62 1.16 10.52
N PHE A 80 -10.60 1.22 9.64
CA PHE A 80 -12.00 1.38 10.03
C PHE A 80 -12.53 0.18 10.83
N ALA A 81 -12.11 -1.03 10.47
CA ALA A 81 -12.48 -2.26 11.18
C ALA A 81 -11.73 -2.48 12.51
N HIS A 82 -10.58 -1.79 12.69
CA HIS A 82 -9.72 -1.90 13.88
C HIS A 82 -9.47 -0.51 14.49
N PRO A 83 -10.50 0.11 15.08
CA PRO A 83 -10.38 1.48 15.62
C PRO A 83 -9.41 1.60 16.81
N GLU A 84 -9.04 0.47 17.43
CA GLU A 84 -8.04 0.38 18.49
C GLU A 84 -6.60 0.38 17.99
N ALA A 85 -6.38 0.14 16.70
CA ALA A 85 -5.04 0.06 16.11
C ALA A 85 -4.56 1.44 15.65
N ASP A 86 -3.32 1.79 15.98
CA ASP A 86 -2.71 3.06 15.56
C ASP A 86 -2.32 3.09 14.08
N SER A 87 -2.05 1.92 13.50
CA SER A 87 -1.60 1.82 12.10
C SER A 87 -1.79 0.43 11.51
N CYS A 88 -1.99 0.36 10.21
CA CYS A 88 -2.01 -0.87 9.43
C CYS A 88 -0.58 -1.21 8.95
N LEU A 89 -0.20 -2.50 9.01
CA LEU A 89 1.10 -2.98 8.53
C LEU A 89 1.09 -3.12 7.01
N LEU A 90 2.09 -2.52 6.37
CA LEU A 90 2.47 -2.82 5.00
C LEU A 90 3.89 -3.37 4.96
N THR A 91 4.19 -4.17 3.96
CA THR A 91 5.58 -4.53 3.64
C THR A 91 5.90 -4.27 2.18
N VAL A 92 7.15 -3.94 1.91
CA VAL A 92 7.65 -3.73 0.55
C VAL A 92 8.73 -4.76 0.24
N ASN A 93 8.54 -5.53 -0.81
CA ASN A 93 9.59 -6.31 -1.44
C ASN A 93 10.19 -5.46 -2.56
N PHE A 94 11.48 -5.11 -2.43
CA PHE A 94 12.18 -4.26 -3.38
C PHE A 94 12.59 -4.99 -4.65
N GLN A 95 12.66 -6.33 -4.63
CA GLN A 95 13.08 -7.17 -5.76
C GLN A 95 12.15 -8.38 -5.93
N PRO A 96 10.84 -8.14 -6.25
CA PRO A 96 9.84 -9.22 -6.28
C PRO A 96 10.08 -10.25 -7.39
N LYS A 97 10.93 -9.95 -8.37
CA LYS A 97 11.30 -10.85 -9.46
C LYS A 97 12.45 -11.81 -9.11
N LEU A 98 13.14 -11.56 -8.00
CA LEU A 98 14.25 -12.37 -7.53
C LEU A 98 13.86 -13.13 -6.27
N THR A 99 14.21 -14.39 -6.24
CA THR A 99 14.14 -15.20 -5.02
C THR A 99 15.25 -14.79 -4.04
N GLN A 100 15.06 -15.10 -2.77
CA GLN A 100 16.11 -14.88 -1.78
C GLN A 100 17.40 -15.63 -2.13
N ALA A 101 17.30 -16.81 -2.73
CA ALA A 101 18.45 -17.60 -3.16
C ALA A 101 19.25 -16.89 -4.26
N GLU A 102 18.56 -16.31 -5.25
CA GLU A 102 19.20 -15.52 -6.32
C GLU A 102 19.87 -14.25 -5.80
N LEU A 103 19.19 -13.52 -4.89
CA LEU A 103 19.79 -12.36 -4.21
C LEU A 103 21.04 -12.76 -3.43
N SER A 104 20.98 -13.86 -2.68
CA SER A 104 22.13 -14.38 -1.92
C SER A 104 23.28 -14.78 -2.83
N ALA A 105 23.01 -15.45 -3.96
CA ALA A 105 24.03 -15.84 -4.94
C ALA A 105 24.71 -14.62 -5.58
N GLN A 106 23.93 -13.57 -5.94
CA GLN A 106 24.48 -12.32 -6.46
C GLN A 106 25.34 -11.59 -5.42
N ALA A 107 24.93 -11.61 -4.13
CA ALA A 107 25.68 -11.01 -3.05
C ALA A 107 27.00 -11.75 -2.82
N GLU A 108 26.99 -13.08 -2.83
CA GLU A 108 28.21 -13.90 -2.69
C GLU A 108 29.18 -13.67 -3.87
N ALA A 109 28.69 -13.53 -5.08
CA ALA A 109 29.53 -13.16 -6.23
C ALA A 109 30.20 -11.78 -6.07
N GLY A 110 29.60 -10.90 -5.27
CA GLY A 110 30.12 -9.57 -4.94
C GLY A 110 30.67 -9.43 -3.51
N ARG A 111 30.98 -10.53 -2.82
CA ARG A 111 31.30 -10.55 -1.38
C ARG A 111 32.43 -9.64 -0.93
N ASP A 112 33.37 -9.33 -1.80
CA ASP A 112 34.50 -8.42 -1.51
C ASP A 112 34.14 -6.94 -1.69
N LYS A 113 32.99 -6.63 -2.29
CA LYS A 113 32.52 -5.25 -2.47
C LYS A 113 31.98 -4.69 -1.15
N GLN A 114 32.06 -3.37 -1.01
CA GLN A 114 31.40 -2.64 0.06
C GLN A 114 29.89 -2.85 0.00
N LEU A 115 29.24 -2.95 1.16
CA LEU A 115 27.80 -3.20 1.28
C LEU A 115 26.97 -2.18 0.50
N LEU A 116 27.27 -0.88 0.61
CA LEU A 116 26.60 0.16 -0.15
C LEU A 116 26.70 -0.07 -1.66
N THR A 117 27.89 -0.40 -2.15
CA THR A 117 28.12 -0.68 -3.59
C THR A 117 27.31 -1.88 -4.07
N LEU A 118 27.19 -2.90 -3.23
CA LEU A 118 26.38 -4.08 -3.54
C LEU A 118 24.89 -3.73 -3.57
N LEU A 119 24.37 -3.05 -2.55
CA LEU A 119 22.96 -2.69 -2.43
C LEU A 119 22.49 -1.76 -3.55
N LYS A 120 23.35 -0.87 -4.04
CA LYS A 120 23.05 0.04 -5.16
C LYS A 120 22.75 -0.68 -6.47
N GLN A 121 23.02 -1.97 -6.57
CA GLN A 121 22.61 -2.78 -7.75
C GLN A 121 21.11 -3.08 -7.73
N TRP A 122 20.46 -3.06 -6.57
CA TRP A 122 19.07 -3.45 -6.39
C TRP A 122 18.16 -2.30 -5.97
N VAL A 123 18.69 -1.31 -5.26
CA VAL A 123 17.90 -0.20 -4.71
C VAL A 123 18.62 1.13 -4.87
N PRO A 124 17.88 2.27 -4.90
CA PRO A 124 18.48 3.60 -4.90
C PRO A 124 19.42 3.82 -3.72
N GLU A 125 20.48 4.60 -3.94
CA GLU A 125 21.55 4.84 -2.95
C GLU A 125 21.03 5.29 -1.58
N ARG A 126 20.05 6.22 -1.56
CA ARG A 126 19.47 6.70 -0.30
C ARG A 126 18.77 5.59 0.50
N LEU A 127 18.11 4.66 -0.18
CA LEU A 127 17.52 3.50 0.47
C LEU A 127 18.60 2.51 0.91
N ALA A 128 19.65 2.31 0.12
CA ALA A 128 20.79 1.47 0.49
C ALA A 128 21.47 1.97 1.77
N LEU A 129 21.62 3.29 1.95
CA LEU A 129 22.14 3.89 3.18
C LEU A 129 21.23 3.62 4.39
N VAL A 130 19.92 3.74 4.22
CA VAL A 130 18.95 3.41 5.28
C VAL A 130 19.03 1.92 5.66
N LEU A 131 19.19 1.03 4.69
CA LEU A 131 19.37 -0.40 4.96
C LEU A 131 20.67 -0.66 5.76
N CYS A 132 21.78 -0.03 5.40
CA CYS A 132 23.03 -0.12 6.18
C CYS A 132 22.82 0.37 7.62
N GLN A 133 22.14 1.50 7.80
CA GLN A 133 21.83 2.05 9.13
C GLN A 133 20.97 1.09 9.95
N GLN A 134 19.94 0.50 9.36
CA GLN A 134 19.04 -0.45 10.06
C GLN A 134 19.75 -1.77 10.43
N LEU A 135 20.81 -2.13 9.70
CA LEU A 135 21.68 -3.26 10.03
C LEU A 135 22.72 -2.93 11.10
N GLY A 136 22.90 -1.66 11.44
CA GLY A 136 24.00 -1.22 12.31
C GLY A 136 25.37 -1.44 11.70
N VAL A 137 25.49 -1.29 10.36
CA VAL A 137 26.72 -1.58 9.61
C VAL A 137 27.17 -0.33 8.85
N ALA A 138 28.46 -0.03 8.87
CA ALA A 138 29.02 1.05 8.07
C ALA A 138 28.88 0.73 6.57
N PRO A 139 28.51 1.71 5.71
CA PRO A 139 28.32 1.50 4.28
C PRO A 139 29.53 0.92 3.54
N GLU A 140 30.74 1.21 4.06
CA GLU A 140 32.03 0.79 3.52
C GLU A 140 32.41 -0.65 3.90
N THR A 141 31.68 -1.28 4.84
CA THR A 141 31.93 -2.65 5.27
C THR A 141 31.78 -3.61 4.11
N ALA A 142 32.73 -4.50 3.88
CA ALA A 142 32.61 -5.52 2.84
C ALA A 142 31.53 -6.55 3.20
N PHE A 143 30.76 -7.02 2.22
CA PHE A 143 29.66 -7.97 2.47
C PHE A 143 30.12 -9.22 3.22
N LYS A 144 31.30 -9.76 2.90
CA LYS A 144 31.92 -10.92 3.59
C LYS A 144 32.16 -10.72 5.10
N GLN A 145 32.16 -9.47 5.59
CA GLN A 145 32.37 -9.14 7.00
C GLN A 145 31.07 -9.13 7.81
N LEU A 146 29.93 -9.24 7.13
CA LEU A 146 28.64 -9.30 7.80
C LEU A 146 28.50 -10.62 8.57
N THR A 147 27.92 -10.54 9.75
CA THR A 147 27.52 -11.71 10.52
C THR A 147 26.32 -12.40 9.84
N HIS A 148 26.12 -13.67 10.10
CA HIS A 148 24.96 -14.41 9.60
C HIS A 148 23.62 -13.74 10.00
N ALA A 149 23.53 -13.19 11.22
CA ALA A 149 22.34 -12.46 11.68
C ALA A 149 22.09 -11.18 10.85
N GLN A 150 23.16 -10.43 10.52
CA GLN A 150 23.05 -9.24 9.67
C GLN A 150 22.64 -9.59 8.24
N VAL A 151 23.19 -10.67 7.67
CA VAL A 151 22.76 -11.15 6.34
C VAL A 151 21.30 -11.59 6.35
N SER A 152 20.87 -12.36 7.35
CA SER A 152 19.47 -12.75 7.50
C SER A 152 18.54 -11.53 7.64
N ARG A 153 18.94 -10.57 8.45
CA ARG A 153 18.20 -9.30 8.62
C ARG A 153 18.15 -8.49 7.33
N LEU A 154 19.24 -8.45 6.57
CA LEU A 154 19.27 -7.77 5.26
C LEU A 154 18.24 -8.35 4.31
N TRP A 155 18.16 -9.67 4.19
CA TRP A 155 17.19 -10.30 3.30
C TRP A 155 15.74 -10.06 3.77
N SER A 156 15.49 -10.09 5.07
CA SER A 156 14.18 -9.71 5.61
C SER A 156 13.81 -8.27 5.23
N LEU A 157 14.75 -7.32 5.33
CA LEU A 157 14.51 -5.93 4.93
C LEU A 157 14.37 -5.78 3.41
N MET A 158 15.07 -6.56 2.61
CA MET A 158 14.97 -6.49 1.14
C MET A 158 13.65 -7.05 0.61
N THR A 159 13.10 -8.08 1.25
CA THR A 159 11.91 -8.79 0.77
C THR A 159 10.63 -8.42 1.51
N ALA A 160 10.72 -7.83 2.70
CA ALA A 160 9.59 -7.45 3.53
C ALA A 160 9.88 -6.21 4.38
N PHE A 161 10.31 -5.11 3.74
CA PHE A 161 10.59 -3.84 4.44
C PHE A 161 9.32 -3.30 5.09
N PRO A 162 9.26 -3.16 6.42
CA PRO A 162 8.04 -2.79 7.11
C PRO A 162 7.74 -1.30 6.97
N LEU A 163 6.48 -0.99 6.72
CA LEU A 163 5.92 0.36 6.72
C LEU A 163 4.64 0.36 7.54
N SER A 164 4.40 1.45 8.28
CA SER A 164 3.18 1.66 9.05
C SER A 164 2.34 2.76 8.41
N ALA A 165 1.09 2.46 8.08
CA ALA A 165 0.14 3.41 7.52
C ALA A 165 -0.92 3.77 8.56
N THR A 166 -0.95 5.05 8.97
CA THR A 166 -1.90 5.60 9.96
C THR A 166 -3.17 6.16 9.34
N GLY A 167 -3.31 6.10 8.02
CA GLY A 167 -4.44 6.62 7.28
C GLY A 167 -4.07 7.04 5.87
N SER A 168 -4.97 7.76 5.23
CA SER A 168 -4.80 8.35 3.91
C SER A 168 -4.85 9.88 3.95
N GLN A 169 -4.58 10.52 2.82
CA GLN A 169 -4.79 11.96 2.65
C GLN A 169 -6.29 12.32 2.86
N PRO A 170 -6.62 13.57 3.22
CA PRO A 170 -7.99 14.03 3.33
C PRO A 170 -8.80 13.73 2.07
N LEU A 171 -10.12 13.57 2.24
CA LEU A 171 -11.04 13.15 1.18
C LEU A 171 -10.97 14.03 -0.07
N GLU A 172 -10.76 15.34 0.13
CA GLU A 172 -10.65 16.34 -0.95
C GLU A 172 -9.46 16.10 -1.89
N LYS A 173 -8.48 15.30 -1.45
CA LYS A 173 -7.31 14.89 -2.24
C LYS A 173 -7.44 13.48 -2.80
N GLY A 174 -8.57 12.81 -2.54
CA GLY A 174 -8.84 11.48 -3.05
C GLY A 174 -9.09 11.48 -4.55
N PHE A 175 -8.58 10.47 -5.26
CA PHE A 175 -8.93 10.24 -6.67
C PHE A 175 -10.27 9.51 -6.81
N VAL A 176 -10.64 8.73 -5.80
CA VAL A 176 -11.86 7.91 -5.74
C VAL A 176 -12.31 7.84 -4.29
N THR A 177 -13.61 7.93 -4.06
CA THR A 177 -14.23 7.69 -2.76
C THR A 177 -14.78 6.26 -2.70
N GLY A 178 -14.60 5.60 -1.57
CA GLY A 178 -15.24 4.32 -1.30
C GLY A 178 -16.56 4.50 -0.56
N GLY A 179 -17.49 3.56 -0.73
CA GLY A 179 -18.82 3.61 -0.18
C GLY A 179 -19.85 4.22 -1.14
N GLY A 180 -21.11 4.23 -0.75
CA GLY A 180 -22.22 4.73 -1.57
C GLY A 180 -23.46 3.87 -1.45
N VAL A 181 -24.39 4.03 -2.40
CA VAL A 181 -25.61 3.22 -2.49
C VAL A 181 -25.24 1.79 -2.87
N SER A 182 -25.69 0.83 -2.06
CA SER A 182 -25.43 -0.59 -2.30
C SER A 182 -25.92 -1.01 -3.68
N THR A 183 -25.03 -1.57 -4.49
CA THR A 183 -25.39 -2.08 -5.84
C THR A 183 -26.42 -3.21 -5.78
N LYS A 184 -26.59 -3.87 -4.62
CA LYS A 184 -27.64 -4.89 -4.40
C LYS A 184 -29.04 -4.28 -4.38
N GLU A 185 -29.16 -3.00 -4.02
CA GLU A 185 -30.43 -2.24 -3.92
C GLU A 185 -30.77 -1.49 -5.22
N VAL A 186 -29.91 -1.60 -6.24
CA VAL A 186 -30.11 -0.97 -7.54
C VAL A 186 -30.34 -2.04 -8.61
N ASN A 187 -31.27 -1.80 -9.52
CA ASN A 187 -31.48 -2.66 -10.68
C ASN A 187 -30.34 -2.44 -11.70
N PRO A 188 -29.49 -3.44 -11.99
CA PRO A 188 -28.33 -3.23 -12.87
C PRO A 188 -28.69 -2.98 -14.34
N LYS A 189 -29.93 -3.23 -14.76
CA LYS A 189 -30.41 -2.99 -16.13
C LYS A 189 -30.94 -1.58 -16.34
N THR A 190 -31.49 -0.97 -15.29
CA THR A 190 -32.18 0.33 -15.38
C THR A 190 -31.55 1.41 -14.53
N MET A 191 -30.68 1.03 -13.58
CA MET A 191 -30.14 1.89 -12.54
C MET A 191 -31.21 2.45 -11.59
N GLU A 192 -32.44 1.94 -11.61
CA GLU A 192 -33.51 2.31 -10.70
C GLU A 192 -33.33 1.64 -9.34
N SER A 193 -33.66 2.35 -8.26
CA SER A 193 -33.74 1.81 -6.91
C SER A 193 -34.77 0.65 -6.86
N LYS A 194 -34.40 -0.45 -6.20
CA LYS A 194 -35.34 -1.53 -5.88
C LYS A 194 -36.25 -1.20 -4.71
N LEU A 195 -35.88 -0.18 -3.91
CA LEU A 195 -36.62 0.24 -2.71
C LEU A 195 -37.58 1.39 -2.97
N THR A 196 -37.25 2.27 -3.91
CA THR A 196 -38.03 3.48 -4.21
C THR A 196 -38.21 3.62 -5.70
N GLN A 197 -39.46 3.52 -6.16
CA GLN A 197 -39.79 3.64 -7.55
C GLN A 197 -39.53 5.06 -8.07
N GLY A 198 -38.97 5.19 -9.28
CA GLY A 198 -38.69 6.47 -9.92
C GLY A 198 -37.37 7.12 -9.43
N LEU A 199 -36.65 6.51 -8.50
CA LEU A 199 -35.37 6.99 -8.05
C LEU A 199 -34.25 6.21 -8.75
N PHE A 200 -33.31 6.92 -9.41
CA PHE A 200 -32.22 6.34 -10.18
C PHE A 200 -30.89 6.77 -9.57
N PHE A 201 -29.89 5.87 -9.59
CA PHE A 201 -28.54 6.12 -9.10
C PHE A 201 -27.50 5.86 -10.18
N CYS A 202 -26.46 6.69 -10.25
CA CYS A 202 -25.34 6.51 -11.18
C CYS A 202 -24.05 7.12 -10.66
N GLY A 203 -22.94 6.81 -11.32
CA GLY A 203 -21.64 7.38 -11.02
C GLY A 203 -21.13 6.97 -9.63
N GLU A 204 -20.40 7.87 -8.98
CA GLU A 204 -19.81 7.65 -7.67
C GLU A 204 -20.81 7.63 -6.50
N PHE A 205 -22.11 7.89 -6.76
CA PHE A 205 -23.16 7.59 -5.77
C PHE A 205 -23.34 6.09 -5.52
N LEU A 206 -22.93 5.24 -6.48
CA LEU A 206 -22.96 3.79 -6.32
C LEU A 206 -21.72 3.32 -5.55
N ASP A 207 -21.90 2.30 -4.72
CA ASP A 207 -20.77 1.61 -4.09
C ASP A 207 -20.01 0.77 -5.12
N ILE A 208 -19.34 1.47 -6.04
CA ILE A 208 -18.44 0.93 -7.06
C ILE A 208 -17.10 1.61 -6.89
N ASN A 209 -16.13 0.82 -6.42
CA ASN A 209 -14.80 1.29 -6.12
C ASN A 209 -13.76 0.46 -6.89
N GLY A 210 -13.51 0.85 -8.12
CA GLY A 210 -12.48 0.25 -8.96
C GLY A 210 -11.10 0.82 -8.69
N TYR A 211 -10.07 0.03 -8.98
CA TYR A 211 -8.68 0.53 -8.96
C TYR A 211 -8.45 1.65 -9.97
N THR A 212 -7.38 2.42 -9.78
CA THR A 212 -6.93 3.44 -10.74
C THR A 212 -6.75 2.84 -12.14
N GLY A 213 -6.99 3.64 -13.20
CA GLY A 213 -6.91 3.20 -14.58
C GLY A 213 -8.18 3.46 -15.40
N GLY A 214 -9.02 4.41 -14.96
CA GLY A 214 -10.22 4.83 -15.71
C GLY A 214 -11.49 4.03 -15.41
N TYR A 215 -11.42 2.95 -14.63
CA TYR A 215 -12.57 2.08 -14.31
C TYR A 215 -13.74 2.85 -13.70
N ASN A 216 -13.49 3.75 -12.74
CA ASN A 216 -14.53 4.53 -12.06
C ASN A 216 -15.19 5.53 -13.02
N ILE A 217 -14.41 6.18 -13.88
CA ILE A 217 -14.92 7.09 -14.91
C ILE A 217 -15.79 6.32 -15.91
N THR A 218 -15.33 5.15 -16.36
CA THR A 218 -16.12 4.29 -17.26
C THR A 218 -17.42 3.84 -16.61
N ALA A 219 -17.39 3.39 -15.34
CA ALA A 219 -18.57 3.02 -14.59
C ALA A 219 -19.55 4.20 -14.47
N ALA A 220 -19.05 5.41 -14.19
CA ALA A 220 -19.87 6.62 -14.09
C ALA A 220 -20.59 6.95 -15.41
N PHE A 221 -19.87 6.91 -16.54
CA PHE A 221 -20.47 7.15 -17.86
C PHE A 221 -21.52 6.10 -18.24
N VAL A 222 -21.20 4.81 -18.05
CA VAL A 222 -22.13 3.72 -18.40
C VAL A 222 -23.38 3.78 -17.54
N THR A 223 -23.24 3.88 -16.22
CA THR A 223 -24.38 3.93 -15.30
C THR A 223 -25.20 5.21 -15.48
N GLY A 224 -24.53 6.36 -15.75
CA GLY A 224 -25.20 7.62 -16.05
C GLY A 224 -26.04 7.57 -17.34
N THR A 225 -25.50 6.96 -18.41
CA THR A 225 -26.23 6.77 -19.66
C THR A 225 -27.46 5.90 -19.45
N ILE A 226 -27.33 4.77 -18.77
CA ILE A 226 -28.43 3.84 -18.49
C ILE A 226 -29.51 4.54 -17.63
N ALA A 227 -29.09 5.15 -16.51
CA ALA A 227 -29.99 5.83 -15.59
C ALA A 227 -30.79 6.94 -16.32
N GLY A 228 -30.11 7.76 -17.15
CA GLY A 228 -30.75 8.84 -17.90
C GLY A 228 -31.77 8.33 -18.90
N GLN A 229 -31.47 7.26 -19.65
CA GLN A 229 -32.41 6.66 -20.61
C GLN A 229 -33.66 6.13 -19.91
N TYR A 230 -33.49 5.35 -18.85
CA TYR A 230 -34.64 4.75 -18.15
C TYR A 230 -35.44 5.78 -17.35
N ALA A 231 -34.81 6.80 -16.78
CA ALA A 231 -35.49 7.90 -16.12
C ALA A 231 -36.41 8.67 -17.12
N ALA A 232 -35.88 8.93 -18.33
CA ALA A 232 -36.68 9.57 -19.39
C ALA A 232 -37.89 8.71 -19.81
N TRP A 233 -37.69 7.40 -20.08
CA TRP A 233 -38.80 6.50 -20.40
C TRP A 233 -39.84 6.44 -19.29
N LYS A 234 -39.42 6.33 -18.04
CA LYS A 234 -40.33 6.32 -16.89
C LYS A 234 -41.16 7.60 -16.77
N SER A 235 -40.54 8.75 -17.06
CA SER A 235 -41.24 10.04 -17.08
C SER A 235 -42.36 10.09 -18.14
N PHE A 236 -42.16 9.49 -19.32
CA PHE A 236 -43.20 9.40 -20.35
C PHE A 236 -44.33 8.46 -19.94
N GLU A 237 -44.03 7.32 -19.31
CA GLU A 237 -45.07 6.39 -18.81
C GLU A 237 -45.95 7.00 -17.72
N LEU A 238 -45.45 7.96 -16.94
CA LEU A 238 -46.21 8.62 -15.87
C LEU A 238 -47.07 9.80 -16.38
N GLN A 239 -46.84 10.26 -17.62
CA GLN A 239 -47.60 11.36 -18.24
C GLN A 239 -48.75 10.90 -19.17
N GLY A 240 -48.80 9.62 -19.50
CA GLY A 240 -49.84 8.97 -20.31
C GLY A 240 -50.81 8.20 -19.45
#